data_8a0f33c8708c910bcb84d437c8dd46c6
#
_entry.id   8a0f33c8708c910bcb84d437c8dd46c6
#
_cell.length_a   1.000
_cell.length_b   1.000
_cell.length_c   1.000
_cell.angle_alpha   90.00
_cell.angle_beta   90.00
_cell.angle_gamma   90.00
#
_symmetry.space_group_name_H-M   'P 1'
#
loop_
_entity.id
_entity.type
_entity.pdbx_description
1 polymer ?
#
loop_
_entity_poly.entity_id
_entity_poly.type
_entity_poly.pdbx_seq_one_letter_code
_entity_poly.pdbx_strand_id
1 'polypeptide(L)'
;MSSPSPLPAAGTSAVTTPGTVLIRSAADISDLVNSGTARGRHAKMIVIIALGGIFLDAYDLSSLAYGLPDITRQFHLSSAMAGTVTASISVGSLLGALLGGWLVDRIGRYRVFMANMLFFVVTALVCALAQDVWTLIAARFVMGIGVGMDIPVAIAFLAEFSRLRGKGSKGSRTAAWSPAWYAATSGCYLVIMLLYFLLPDAQLGWLWRFTVGFGAIPALLVLLLRRRYMNESPTWAAEQGDLEGAAKILRQSYGVDARVADDVPAQAPRPPRPGLAAYARLFTPPYRTRTIQSVTVGLAETFGYNAVAFGLPIIIATLMTQGPLTTIASSFALNLLFALTGGLLGIRWASTRGAWPMMTLGFAIQFVAITVLGLIADPSGTAAVTAGILMLGAFMFAQGFGPGAHIMSYASLGFPTSMRGVSIGFNQAVLRLGSTLTLFFFPVLSSGLGTHVYWVILAAPVLGLIALLAKRWEPVGFDADAEERARIETASGG
;
A
#
# COMPACT_ATOMS: atom_id res chain seq x y z
N MET A 1 -23.80 36.10 -49.52
CA MET A 1 -24.00 35.02 -48.48
C MET A 1 -22.73 34.21 -48.46
N SER A 2 -21.83 34.61 -47.58
CA SER A 2 -20.52 33.97 -47.36
C SER A 2 -20.63 33.02 -46.18
N SER A 3 -20.36 31.74 -46.45
CA SER A 3 -20.28 30.67 -45.48
C SER A 3 -19.08 30.87 -44.52
N PRO A 4 -19.22 30.62 -43.21
CA PRO A 4 -18.11 30.71 -42.29
C PRO A 4 -17.16 29.51 -42.46
N SER A 5 -15.86 29.79 -42.46
CA SER A 5 -14.80 28.82 -42.48
C SER A 5 -14.78 27.95 -41.21
N PRO A 6 -14.44 26.65 -41.25
CA PRO A 6 -14.34 25.84 -40.07
C PRO A 6 -13.09 26.22 -39.28
N LEU A 7 -13.25 26.30 -37.91
CA LEU A 7 -12.18 26.45 -36.94
C LEU A 7 -11.17 25.28 -37.07
N PRO A 8 -9.87 25.54 -36.95
CA PRO A 8 -8.87 24.48 -36.99
C PRO A 8 -8.98 23.58 -35.76
N ALA A 9 -9.00 22.28 -36.00
CA ALA A 9 -8.94 21.24 -34.99
C ALA A 9 -7.68 21.40 -34.12
N ALA A 10 -7.85 21.48 -32.82
CA ALA A 10 -6.77 21.46 -31.83
C ALA A 10 -6.13 20.07 -31.82
N GLY A 11 -5.17 19.88 -32.69
CA GLY A 11 -4.28 18.71 -32.74
C GLY A 11 -2.89 19.20 -33.10
N THR A 12 -2.22 19.90 -32.20
CA THR A 12 -0.82 20.29 -32.37
C THR A 12 0.08 19.13 -32.08
N SER A 13 0.44 18.37 -33.13
CA SER A 13 1.57 17.46 -33.12
C SER A 13 2.83 18.21 -32.70
N ALA A 14 3.52 17.73 -31.67
CA ALA A 14 4.85 18.21 -31.32
C ALA A 14 5.76 18.13 -32.56
N VAL A 15 6.23 19.25 -33.03
CA VAL A 15 7.19 19.32 -34.15
C VAL A 15 8.51 18.76 -33.64
N THR A 16 8.86 17.57 -34.08
CA THR A 16 10.14 16.94 -33.79
C THR A 16 11.19 17.39 -34.80
N THR A 17 12.11 18.23 -34.40
CA THR A 17 13.43 18.25 -34.99
C THR A 17 14.10 16.90 -34.67
N PRO A 18 14.89 16.24 -35.54
CA PRO A 18 15.45 14.93 -35.24
C PRO A 18 16.27 15.00 -33.94
N GLY A 19 15.69 14.51 -32.84
CA GLY A 19 16.35 14.35 -31.54
C GLY A 19 15.86 15.23 -30.38
N THR A 20 15.24 16.41 -30.61
CA THR A 20 14.85 17.33 -29.51
C THR A 20 13.33 17.49 -29.43
N VAL A 21 12.73 17.27 -28.24
CA VAL A 21 11.30 17.46 -27.96
C VAL A 21 11.06 18.88 -27.46
N LEU A 22 10.22 19.65 -28.17
CA LEU A 22 9.79 20.98 -27.76
C LEU A 22 8.59 20.89 -26.82
N ILE A 23 8.71 21.50 -25.65
CA ILE A 23 7.69 21.57 -24.61
C ILE A 23 7.04 22.94 -24.67
N ARG A 24 5.72 22.96 -24.80
CA ARG A 24 4.90 24.20 -24.80
C ARG A 24 3.97 24.27 -23.59
N SER A 25 3.63 23.13 -23.00
CA SER A 25 2.68 23.06 -21.88
C SER A 25 3.00 21.93 -20.91
N ALA A 26 2.39 21.96 -19.73
CA ALA A 26 2.43 20.84 -18.79
C ALA A 26 1.78 19.56 -19.39
N ALA A 27 0.83 19.71 -20.31
CA ALA A 27 0.21 18.59 -20.98
C ALA A 27 1.22 17.82 -21.87
N ASP A 28 2.10 18.52 -22.58
CA ASP A 28 3.12 17.88 -23.43
C ASP A 28 4.06 17.00 -22.58
N ILE A 29 4.43 17.47 -21.38
CA ILE A 29 5.24 16.70 -20.45
C ILE A 29 4.49 15.46 -19.95
N SER A 30 3.22 15.64 -19.59
CA SER A 30 2.35 14.55 -19.18
C SER A 30 2.18 13.51 -20.29
N ASP A 31 1.96 13.94 -21.52
CA ASP A 31 1.83 13.06 -22.68
C ASP A 31 3.14 12.35 -23.02
N LEU A 32 4.27 13.03 -22.92
CA LEU A 32 5.60 12.44 -23.13
C LEU A 32 5.90 11.37 -22.10
N VAL A 33 5.64 11.63 -20.82
CA VAL A 33 5.79 10.65 -19.73
C VAL A 33 4.80 9.50 -19.90
N ASN A 34 3.58 9.80 -20.35
CA ASN A 34 2.49 8.85 -20.55
C ASN A 34 2.66 7.96 -21.79
N SER A 35 3.25 8.47 -22.87
CA SER A 35 3.48 7.73 -24.13
C SER A 35 4.47 6.57 -23.96
N GLY A 36 5.25 6.56 -22.87
CA GLY A 36 6.28 5.54 -22.61
C GLY A 36 7.48 5.62 -23.59
N THR A 37 7.57 6.69 -24.39
CA THR A 37 8.73 6.97 -25.26
C THR A 37 9.93 7.40 -24.44
N ALA A 38 9.71 8.07 -23.32
CA ALA A 38 10.74 8.45 -22.37
C ALA A 38 11.12 7.24 -21.50
N ARG A 39 12.29 6.65 -21.72
CA ARG A 39 12.82 5.57 -20.88
C ARG A 39 13.60 6.17 -19.71
N GLY A 40 13.07 6.08 -18.51
CA GLY A 40 13.83 6.44 -17.32
C GLY A 40 15.12 5.62 -17.23
N ARG A 41 16.28 6.30 -17.18
CA ARG A 41 17.61 5.67 -17.12
C ARG A 41 17.76 4.68 -15.96
N HIS A 42 16.99 4.89 -14.87
CA HIS A 42 17.00 4.09 -13.66
C HIS A 42 15.62 3.54 -13.28
N ALA A 43 14.70 3.38 -14.23
CA ALA A 43 13.31 3.02 -13.95
C ALA A 43 13.15 1.75 -13.10
N LYS A 44 13.95 0.70 -13.32
CA LYS A 44 13.93 -0.51 -12.49
C LYS A 44 14.31 -0.20 -11.05
N MET A 45 15.32 0.66 -10.84
CA MET A 45 15.77 1.04 -9.51
C MET A 45 14.71 1.89 -8.80
N ILE A 46 14.04 2.79 -9.51
CA ILE A 46 12.95 3.61 -8.96
C ILE A 46 11.78 2.73 -8.48
N VAL A 47 11.42 1.70 -9.26
CA VAL A 47 10.39 0.72 -8.84
C VAL A 47 10.83 -0.02 -7.58
N ILE A 48 12.07 -0.50 -7.51
CA ILE A 48 12.61 -1.19 -6.32
C ILE A 48 12.59 -0.25 -5.11
N ILE A 49 12.99 1.00 -5.28
CA ILE A 49 13.00 2.01 -4.22
C ILE A 49 11.59 2.36 -3.75
N ALA A 50 10.62 2.46 -4.66
CA ALA A 50 9.22 2.70 -4.32
C ALA A 50 8.62 1.52 -3.53
N LEU A 51 8.96 0.28 -3.92
CA LEU A 51 8.58 -0.93 -3.18
C LEU A 51 9.31 -1.01 -1.82
N GLY A 52 10.46 -0.36 -1.67
CA GLY A 52 11.21 -0.29 -0.41
C GLY A 52 10.43 0.38 0.73
N GLY A 53 9.58 1.37 0.45
CA GLY A 53 8.68 1.94 1.46
C GLY A 53 7.65 0.92 1.94
N ILE A 54 7.01 0.20 1.02
CA ILE A 54 6.07 -0.89 1.33
C ILE A 54 6.76 -1.99 2.15
N PHE A 55 8.02 -2.31 1.81
CA PHE A 55 8.84 -3.25 2.58
C PHE A 55 9.00 -2.79 4.03
N LEU A 56 9.32 -1.52 4.26
CA LEU A 56 9.51 -0.98 5.61
C LEU A 56 8.24 -1.01 6.45
N ASP A 57 7.10 -0.67 5.86
CA ASP A 57 5.79 -0.74 6.53
C ASP A 57 5.49 -2.17 7.01
N ALA A 58 5.66 -3.16 6.13
CA ALA A 58 5.42 -4.55 6.45
C ALA A 58 6.41 -5.09 7.50
N TYR A 59 7.68 -4.68 7.40
CA TYR A 59 8.72 -5.04 8.36
C TYR A 59 8.38 -4.51 9.76
N ASP A 60 8.05 -3.22 9.87
CA ASP A 60 7.76 -2.59 11.16
C ASP A 60 6.53 -3.20 11.84
N LEU A 61 5.44 -3.37 11.09
CA LEU A 61 4.23 -4.01 11.61
C LEU A 61 4.51 -5.42 12.12
N SER A 62 5.30 -6.22 11.39
CA SER A 62 5.62 -7.60 11.76
C SER A 62 6.55 -7.67 12.96
N SER A 63 7.53 -6.76 13.05
CA SER A 63 8.47 -6.68 14.16
C SER A 63 7.78 -6.37 15.48
N LEU A 64 6.82 -5.45 15.45
CA LEU A 64 6.04 -5.14 16.64
C LEU A 64 5.05 -6.24 17.00
N ALA A 65 4.40 -6.86 16.02
CA ALA A 65 3.47 -7.97 16.26
C ALA A 65 4.15 -9.11 17.03
N TYR A 66 5.38 -9.45 16.64
CA TYR A 66 6.19 -10.42 17.35
C TYR A 66 6.62 -9.92 18.75
N GLY A 67 7.04 -8.65 18.85
CA GLY A 67 7.55 -8.07 20.09
C GLY A 67 6.46 -7.72 21.12
N LEU A 68 5.18 -7.67 20.73
CA LEU A 68 4.08 -7.19 21.58
C LEU A 68 3.96 -7.95 22.92
N PRO A 69 4.08 -9.30 23.00
CA PRO A 69 4.07 -10.01 24.28
C PRO A 69 5.19 -9.57 25.23
N ASP A 70 6.40 -9.36 24.71
CA ASP A 70 7.55 -8.93 25.52
C ASP A 70 7.42 -7.47 25.95
N ILE A 71 6.94 -6.58 25.07
CA ILE A 71 6.61 -5.18 25.37
C ILE A 71 5.57 -5.12 26.49
N THR A 72 4.50 -5.93 26.36
CA THR A 72 3.41 -6.01 27.34
C THR A 72 3.93 -6.44 28.70
N ARG A 73 4.81 -7.44 28.75
CA ARG A 73 5.43 -7.94 29.98
C ARG A 73 6.38 -6.91 30.57
N GLN A 74 7.26 -6.31 29.74
CA GLN A 74 8.28 -5.37 30.20
C GLN A 74 7.69 -4.08 30.77
N PHE A 75 6.63 -3.54 30.17
CA PHE A 75 6.00 -2.29 30.60
C PHE A 75 4.73 -2.53 31.44
N HIS A 76 4.41 -3.78 31.80
CA HIS A 76 3.21 -4.15 32.56
C HIS A 76 1.92 -3.59 31.98
N LEU A 77 1.74 -3.73 30.66
CA LEU A 77 0.62 -3.11 29.93
C LEU A 77 -0.69 -3.88 30.15
N SER A 78 -1.78 -3.13 30.30
CA SER A 78 -3.12 -3.69 30.10
C SER A 78 -3.36 -3.99 28.63
N SER A 79 -4.36 -4.84 28.31
CA SER A 79 -4.74 -5.15 26.92
C SER A 79 -5.12 -3.89 26.11
N ALA A 80 -5.78 -2.91 26.76
CA ALA A 80 -6.10 -1.63 26.14
C ALA A 80 -4.84 -0.80 25.82
N MET A 81 -3.86 -0.79 26.72
CA MET A 81 -2.60 -0.09 26.47
C MET A 81 -1.78 -0.79 25.38
N ALA A 82 -1.74 -2.12 25.35
CA ALA A 82 -1.15 -2.89 24.26
C ALA A 82 -1.82 -2.58 22.91
N GLY A 83 -3.16 -2.47 22.89
CA GLY A 83 -3.94 -1.99 21.74
C GLY A 83 -3.55 -0.56 21.33
N THR A 84 -3.31 0.34 22.28
CA THR A 84 -2.87 1.71 22.00
C THR A 84 -1.48 1.72 21.35
N VAL A 85 -0.54 0.92 21.85
CA VAL A 85 0.80 0.76 21.25
C VAL A 85 0.71 0.27 19.81
N THR A 86 -0.11 -0.73 19.53
CA THR A 86 -0.27 -1.27 18.17
C THR A 86 -1.01 -0.33 17.23
N ALA A 87 -2.04 0.37 17.71
CA ALA A 87 -2.85 1.28 16.91
C ALA A 87 -2.16 2.62 16.62
N SER A 88 -1.22 3.06 17.47
CA SER A 88 -0.61 4.40 17.38
C SER A 88 0.00 4.71 16.01
N ILE A 89 0.64 3.74 15.36
CA ILE A 89 1.18 3.90 14.00
C ILE A 89 0.07 4.10 12.97
N SER A 90 -1.05 3.40 13.10
CA SER A 90 -2.17 3.53 12.14
C SER A 90 -2.88 4.87 12.30
N VAL A 91 -3.01 5.39 13.53
CA VAL A 91 -3.53 6.75 13.78
C VAL A 91 -2.61 7.79 13.15
N GLY A 92 -1.29 7.67 13.36
CA GLY A 92 -0.31 8.53 12.70
C GLY A 92 -0.40 8.43 11.18
N SER A 93 -0.55 7.22 10.64
CA SER A 93 -0.65 6.97 9.20
C SER A 93 -1.93 7.56 8.58
N LEU A 94 -3.04 7.56 9.30
CA LEU A 94 -4.26 8.26 8.87
C LEU A 94 -4.00 9.76 8.70
N LEU A 95 -3.37 10.39 9.69
CA LEU A 95 -3.01 11.81 9.61
C LEU A 95 -1.97 12.07 8.50
N GLY A 96 -0.96 11.20 8.39
CA GLY A 96 0.05 11.27 7.33
C GLY A 96 -0.56 11.19 5.94
N ALA A 97 -1.53 10.31 5.72
CA ALA A 97 -2.24 10.16 4.44
C ALA A 97 -3.07 11.41 4.09
N LEU A 98 -3.74 12.01 5.08
CA LEU A 98 -4.52 13.24 4.90
C LEU A 98 -3.63 14.46 4.60
N LEU A 99 -2.51 14.59 5.32
CA LEU A 99 -1.58 15.71 5.17
C LEU A 99 -0.64 15.51 3.97
N GLY A 100 -0.30 14.26 3.66
CA GLY A 100 0.70 13.89 2.66
C GLY A 100 0.36 14.39 1.27
N GLY A 101 -0.88 14.24 0.82
CA GLY A 101 -1.34 14.75 -0.47
C GLY A 101 -1.16 16.26 -0.59
N TRP A 102 -1.60 17.02 0.43
CA TRP A 102 -1.44 18.46 0.46
C TRP A 102 0.03 18.91 0.49
N LEU A 103 0.85 18.19 1.25
CA LEU A 103 2.28 18.49 1.39
C LEU A 103 3.04 18.19 0.10
N VAL A 104 2.75 17.05 -0.54
CA VAL A 104 3.32 16.63 -1.82
C VAL A 104 3.06 17.66 -2.91
N ASP A 105 1.83 18.17 -3.01
CA ASP A 105 1.48 19.17 -4.00
C ASP A 105 2.19 20.50 -3.76
N ARG A 106 2.53 20.81 -2.50
CA ARG A 106 3.09 22.10 -2.11
C ARG A 106 4.61 22.17 -2.18
N ILE A 107 5.30 21.13 -1.68
CA ILE A 107 6.76 21.13 -1.53
C ILE A 107 7.49 20.16 -2.46
N GLY A 108 6.74 19.31 -3.19
CA GLY A 108 7.27 18.34 -4.14
C GLY A 108 7.26 16.91 -3.63
N ARG A 109 7.19 15.99 -4.58
CA ARG A 109 7.10 14.54 -4.29
C ARG A 109 8.40 14.02 -3.71
N TYR A 110 9.54 14.41 -4.29
CA TYR A 110 10.86 13.95 -3.85
C TYR A 110 11.18 14.39 -2.41
N ARG A 111 10.90 15.67 -2.07
CA ARG A 111 11.18 16.19 -0.72
C ARG A 111 10.37 15.50 0.35
N VAL A 112 9.07 15.30 0.12
CA VAL A 112 8.21 14.55 1.06
C VAL A 112 8.69 13.10 1.18
N PHE A 113 9.08 12.49 0.05
CA PHE A 113 9.55 11.11 0.01
C PHE A 113 10.90 10.90 0.72
N MET A 114 11.74 11.91 0.77
CA MET A 114 12.97 11.91 1.57
C MET A 114 12.69 12.12 3.06
N ALA A 115 11.79 13.05 3.38
CA ALA A 115 11.46 13.39 4.76
C ALA A 115 10.82 12.20 5.49
N ASN A 116 9.88 11.48 4.87
CA ASN A 116 9.23 10.33 5.49
C ASN A 116 10.19 9.19 5.81
N MET A 117 11.21 8.94 4.96
CA MET A 117 12.25 7.95 5.27
C MET A 117 13.13 8.39 6.44
N LEU A 118 13.45 9.67 6.52
CA LEU A 118 14.19 10.20 7.67
C LEU A 118 13.39 10.05 8.96
N PHE A 119 12.08 10.34 8.93
CA PHE A 119 11.19 10.08 10.09
C PHE A 119 11.25 8.60 10.48
N PHE A 120 11.17 7.68 9.50
CA PHE A 120 11.21 6.25 9.77
C PHE A 120 12.52 5.83 10.45
N VAL A 121 13.68 6.25 9.92
CA VAL A 121 14.99 5.93 10.50
C VAL A 121 15.09 6.41 11.95
N VAL A 122 14.76 7.70 12.19
CA VAL A 122 14.88 8.30 13.52
C VAL A 122 13.92 7.62 14.49
N THR A 123 12.65 7.44 14.11
CA THR A 123 11.65 6.89 15.01
C THR A 123 11.85 5.40 15.28
N ALA A 124 12.39 4.61 14.33
CA ALA A 124 12.77 3.22 14.60
C ALA A 124 13.83 3.12 15.70
N LEU A 125 14.83 4.00 15.67
CA LEU A 125 15.85 4.08 16.73
C LEU A 125 15.24 4.53 18.06
N VAL A 126 14.37 5.55 18.05
CA VAL A 126 13.68 6.01 19.26
C VAL A 126 12.81 4.89 19.85
N CYS A 127 12.07 4.13 19.02
CA CYS A 127 11.30 2.97 19.48
C CYS A 127 12.18 1.92 20.14
N ALA A 128 13.33 1.60 19.55
CA ALA A 128 14.27 0.62 20.09
C ALA A 128 14.87 1.06 21.45
N LEU A 129 15.07 2.36 21.63
CA LEU A 129 15.66 2.96 22.83
C LEU A 129 14.61 3.40 23.86
N ALA A 130 13.32 3.27 23.60
CA ALA A 130 12.25 3.71 24.49
C ALA A 130 12.34 3.07 25.88
N GLN A 131 12.37 3.88 26.92
CA GLN A 131 12.44 3.43 28.31
C GLN A 131 11.05 3.32 28.96
N ASP A 132 10.04 3.94 28.36
CA ASP A 132 8.66 3.94 28.82
C ASP A 132 7.69 3.79 27.61
N VAL A 133 6.45 3.42 27.94
CA VAL A 133 5.42 3.14 26.95
C VAL A 133 4.98 4.39 26.18
N TRP A 134 5.01 5.57 26.79
CA TRP A 134 4.56 6.81 26.17
C TRP A 134 5.54 7.27 25.09
N THR A 135 6.84 7.13 25.36
CA THR A 135 7.90 7.36 24.37
C THR A 135 7.72 6.41 23.17
N LEU A 136 7.42 5.12 23.43
CA LEU A 136 7.16 4.15 22.39
C LEU A 136 5.92 4.53 21.55
N ILE A 137 4.80 4.88 22.20
CA ILE A 137 3.56 5.31 21.52
C ILE A 137 3.80 6.58 20.68
N ALA A 138 4.46 7.58 21.25
CA ALA A 138 4.76 8.83 20.54
C ALA A 138 5.66 8.60 19.33
N ALA A 139 6.72 7.80 19.46
CA ALA A 139 7.62 7.46 18.36
C ALA A 139 6.89 6.70 17.25
N ARG A 140 6.05 5.72 17.58
CA ARG A 140 5.22 4.99 16.62
C ARG A 140 4.19 5.87 15.92
N PHE A 141 3.57 6.79 16.65
CA PHE A 141 2.66 7.76 16.06
C PHE A 141 3.36 8.65 15.02
N VAL A 142 4.54 9.19 15.36
CA VAL A 142 5.34 10.01 14.43
C VAL A 142 5.82 9.16 13.23
N MET A 143 6.27 7.93 13.47
CA MET A 143 6.60 6.97 12.42
C MET A 143 5.41 6.76 11.48
N GLY A 144 4.21 6.58 12.05
CA GLY A 144 2.96 6.44 11.29
C GLY A 144 2.71 7.62 10.37
N ILE A 145 2.95 8.86 10.79
CA ILE A 145 2.81 10.03 9.92
C ILE A 145 3.69 9.87 8.67
N GLY A 146 4.94 9.44 8.83
CA GLY A 146 5.85 9.14 7.71
C GLY A 146 5.29 8.05 6.79
N VAL A 147 4.86 6.92 7.36
CA VAL A 147 4.23 5.79 6.65
C VAL A 147 3.01 6.23 5.84
N GLY A 148 2.13 7.04 6.44
CA GLY A 148 0.92 7.53 5.75
C GLY A 148 1.22 8.42 4.56
N MET A 149 2.30 9.19 4.61
CA MET A 149 2.75 10.02 3.49
C MET A 149 3.43 9.19 2.38
N ASP A 150 4.03 8.04 2.68
CA ASP A 150 4.84 7.27 1.72
C ASP A 150 3.98 6.66 0.60
N ILE A 151 2.83 6.08 0.93
CA ILE A 151 2.00 5.34 -0.03
C ILE A 151 1.51 6.20 -1.20
N PRO A 152 0.91 7.40 -0.99
CA PRO A 152 0.49 8.25 -2.10
C PRO A 152 1.65 8.64 -3.03
N VAL A 153 2.83 8.92 -2.44
CA VAL A 153 4.03 9.30 -3.20
C VAL A 153 4.58 8.12 -3.98
N ALA A 154 4.69 6.95 -3.35
CA ALA A 154 5.16 5.73 -4.00
C ALA A 154 4.27 5.33 -5.18
N ILE A 155 2.94 5.41 -5.02
CA ILE A 155 1.98 5.11 -6.10
C ILE A 155 2.12 6.12 -7.24
N ALA A 156 2.31 7.41 -6.95
CA ALA A 156 2.52 8.43 -7.97
C ALA A 156 3.80 8.15 -8.78
N PHE A 157 4.93 7.85 -8.11
CA PHE A 157 6.16 7.46 -8.78
C PHE A 157 6.00 6.17 -9.58
N LEU A 158 5.37 5.14 -9.03
CA LEU A 158 5.09 3.90 -9.75
C LEU A 158 4.22 4.15 -11.00
N ALA A 159 3.23 5.03 -10.93
CA ALA A 159 2.40 5.36 -12.08
C ALA A 159 3.19 6.07 -13.19
N GLU A 160 4.11 6.97 -12.84
CA GLU A 160 4.94 7.69 -13.81
C GLU A 160 6.03 6.82 -14.44
N PHE A 161 6.69 5.97 -13.65
CA PHE A 161 7.84 5.18 -14.11
C PHE A 161 7.48 3.76 -14.55
N SER A 162 6.34 3.18 -14.13
CA SER A 162 5.94 1.81 -14.48
C SER A 162 5.30 1.66 -15.86
N ARG A 163 5.11 2.73 -16.62
CA ARG A 163 4.66 2.68 -18.01
C ARG A 163 5.70 2.11 -18.97
N LEU A 164 6.81 1.62 -18.42
CA LEU A 164 7.77 0.83 -19.15
C LEU A 164 7.12 -0.41 -19.72
N ARG A 165 7.13 -0.47 -21.06
CA ARG A 165 6.73 -1.53 -21.96
C ARG A 165 6.56 -2.91 -21.34
N GLY A 166 5.40 -3.46 -21.51
CA GLY A 166 5.04 -4.85 -21.37
C GLY A 166 3.52 -4.97 -21.35
N LYS A 167 2.97 -5.90 -22.10
CA LYS A 167 1.56 -6.29 -22.12
C LYS A 167 1.06 -6.87 -20.76
N GLY A 168 1.71 -6.50 -19.63
CA GLY A 168 1.18 -6.77 -18.31
C GLY A 168 -0.04 -5.90 -18.09
N SER A 169 -1.21 -6.51 -17.88
CA SER A 169 -2.43 -5.77 -17.62
C SER A 169 -2.25 -4.84 -16.42
N LYS A 170 -2.99 -3.75 -16.38
CA LYS A 170 -3.04 -2.82 -15.25
C LYS A 170 -3.25 -3.57 -13.92
N GLY A 171 -4.00 -4.69 -13.93
CA GLY A 171 -4.26 -5.55 -12.78
C GLY A 171 -3.00 -6.20 -12.18
N SER A 172 -2.10 -6.75 -13.00
CA SER A 172 -0.85 -7.34 -12.49
C SER A 172 0.06 -6.31 -11.84
N ARG A 173 0.05 -5.06 -12.33
CA ARG A 173 0.85 -3.98 -11.73
C ARG A 173 0.28 -3.51 -10.40
N THR A 174 -1.04 -3.39 -10.30
CA THR A 174 -1.70 -3.05 -9.03
C THR A 174 -1.56 -4.15 -7.99
N ALA A 175 -1.41 -5.42 -8.39
CA ALA A 175 -1.21 -6.54 -7.49
C ALA A 175 0.26 -6.72 -7.01
N ALA A 176 1.23 -6.07 -7.67
CA ALA A 176 2.66 -6.29 -7.40
C ALA A 176 3.14 -5.86 -6.00
N TRP A 177 2.37 -5.02 -5.31
CA TRP A 177 2.69 -4.64 -3.94
C TRP A 177 2.58 -5.80 -2.94
N SER A 178 1.66 -6.76 -3.17
CA SER A 178 1.36 -7.86 -2.26
C SER A 178 2.56 -8.78 -2.01
N PRO A 179 3.25 -9.35 -3.01
CA PRO A 179 4.44 -10.15 -2.73
C PRO A 179 5.61 -9.34 -2.16
N ALA A 180 5.74 -8.04 -2.46
CA ALA A 180 6.73 -7.19 -1.80
C ALA A 180 6.47 -7.09 -0.29
N TRP A 181 5.19 -6.96 0.10
CA TRP A 181 4.76 -6.97 1.49
C TRP A 181 5.12 -8.27 2.20
N TYR A 182 4.79 -9.43 1.61
CA TYR A 182 5.07 -10.74 2.23
C TYR A 182 6.54 -11.11 2.21
N ALA A 183 7.31 -10.67 1.22
CA ALA A 183 8.76 -10.79 1.24
C ALA A 183 9.37 -10.01 2.42
N ALA A 184 8.84 -8.83 2.71
CA ALA A 184 9.25 -8.02 3.85
C ALA A 184 8.90 -8.67 5.19
N THR A 185 7.67 -9.18 5.32
CA THR A 185 7.21 -9.89 6.52
C THR A 185 8.06 -11.14 6.76
N SER A 186 8.32 -11.93 5.71
CA SER A 186 9.23 -13.09 5.79
C SER A 186 10.65 -12.67 6.17
N GLY A 187 11.16 -11.60 5.57
CA GLY A 187 12.46 -11.02 5.92
C GLY A 187 12.53 -10.57 7.38
N CYS A 188 11.47 -10.00 7.92
CA CYS A 188 11.38 -9.64 9.33
C CYS A 188 11.54 -10.87 10.24
N TYR A 189 10.77 -11.93 10.02
CA TYR A 189 10.88 -13.15 10.80
C TYR A 189 12.24 -13.84 10.65
N LEU A 190 12.87 -13.73 9.47
CA LEU A 190 14.25 -14.18 9.29
C LEU A 190 15.23 -13.38 10.15
N VAL A 191 15.09 -12.04 10.21
CA VAL A 191 15.90 -11.19 11.09
C VAL A 191 15.67 -11.54 12.55
N ILE A 192 14.42 -11.73 12.97
CA ILE A 192 14.10 -12.16 14.34
C ILE A 192 14.78 -13.49 14.67
N MET A 193 14.72 -14.46 13.74
CA MET A 193 15.34 -15.76 13.91
C MET A 193 16.87 -15.67 14.02
N LEU A 194 17.52 -14.86 13.18
CA LEU A 194 18.95 -14.61 13.24
C LEU A 194 19.36 -13.94 14.56
N LEU A 195 18.62 -12.92 15.00
CA LEU A 195 18.87 -12.24 16.27
C LEU A 195 18.65 -13.17 17.46
N TYR A 196 17.65 -14.07 17.38
CA TYR A 196 17.40 -15.06 18.43
C TYR A 196 18.61 -16.00 18.65
N PHE A 197 19.31 -16.39 17.57
CA PHE A 197 20.52 -17.22 17.68
C PHE A 197 21.78 -16.43 18.02
N LEU A 198 21.83 -15.14 17.72
CA LEU A 198 22.99 -14.29 17.99
C LEU A 198 23.00 -13.72 19.39
N LEU A 199 21.84 -13.52 20.01
CA LEU A 199 21.73 -12.93 21.34
C LEU A 199 21.93 -14.01 22.42
N PRO A 200 22.68 -13.69 23.49
CA PRO A 200 22.73 -14.53 24.69
C PRO A 200 21.35 -14.68 25.32
N ASP A 201 21.07 -15.83 25.96
CA ASP A 201 19.78 -16.13 26.61
C ASP A 201 19.32 -15.02 27.58
N ALA A 202 20.26 -14.45 28.35
CA ALA A 202 19.98 -13.34 29.24
C ALA A 202 19.46 -12.06 28.57
N GLN A 203 19.65 -11.92 27.26
CA GLN A 203 19.27 -10.76 26.47
C GLN A 203 18.07 -11.01 25.56
N LEU A 204 17.50 -12.20 25.52
CA LEU A 204 16.34 -12.53 24.69
C LEU A 204 15.11 -11.64 25.00
N GLY A 205 14.96 -11.16 26.23
CA GLY A 205 13.92 -10.19 26.58
C GLY A 205 14.06 -8.82 25.86
N TRP A 206 15.22 -8.55 25.26
CA TRP A 206 15.50 -7.34 24.48
C TRP A 206 15.36 -7.57 22.98
N LEU A 207 15.04 -8.79 22.54
CA LEU A 207 14.95 -9.18 21.12
C LEU A 207 14.04 -8.24 20.33
N TRP A 208 12.90 -7.84 20.90
CA TRP A 208 11.99 -6.90 20.24
C TRP A 208 12.65 -5.55 19.95
N ARG A 209 13.50 -5.03 20.85
CA ARG A 209 14.21 -3.76 20.65
C ARG A 209 15.19 -3.82 19.49
N PHE A 210 15.98 -4.90 19.45
CA PHE A 210 16.92 -5.15 18.36
C PHE A 210 16.19 -5.34 17.03
N THR A 211 15.05 -6.04 17.04
CA THR A 211 14.25 -6.26 15.82
C THR A 211 13.66 -4.96 15.30
N VAL A 212 13.04 -4.15 16.15
CA VAL A 212 12.49 -2.84 15.76
C VAL A 212 13.61 -1.89 15.31
N GLY A 213 14.71 -1.83 16.07
CA GLY A 213 15.86 -0.98 15.73
C GLY A 213 16.56 -1.38 14.44
N PHE A 214 16.60 -2.67 14.10
CA PHE A 214 17.13 -3.17 12.82
C PHE A 214 16.39 -2.56 11.63
N GLY A 215 15.10 -2.22 11.77
CA GLY A 215 14.31 -1.54 10.74
C GLY A 215 14.93 -0.21 10.26
N ALA A 216 15.74 0.44 11.09
CA ALA A 216 16.47 1.65 10.68
C ALA A 216 17.52 1.37 9.58
N ILE A 217 18.09 0.16 9.51
CA ILE A 217 19.11 -0.21 8.52
C ILE A 217 18.54 -0.23 7.10
N PRO A 218 17.50 -1.01 6.77
CA PRO A 218 16.89 -0.98 5.44
C PRO A 218 16.26 0.38 5.13
N ALA A 219 15.73 1.12 6.14
CA ALA A 219 15.22 2.47 5.93
C ALA A 219 16.33 3.44 5.51
N LEU A 220 17.50 3.39 6.16
CA LEU A 220 18.66 4.18 5.77
C LEU A 220 19.16 3.80 4.37
N LEU A 221 19.17 2.51 4.03
CA LEU A 221 19.52 2.05 2.68
C LEU A 221 18.55 2.61 1.64
N VAL A 222 17.24 2.54 1.88
CA VAL A 222 16.22 3.12 0.99
C VAL A 222 16.41 4.64 0.87
N LEU A 223 16.69 5.35 1.96
CA LEU A 223 16.97 6.79 1.97
C LEU A 223 18.16 7.14 1.08
N LEU A 224 19.27 6.40 1.20
CA LEU A 224 20.48 6.61 0.40
C LEU A 224 20.24 6.29 -1.08
N LEU A 225 19.51 5.22 -1.38
CA LEU A 225 19.12 4.87 -2.75
C LEU A 225 18.18 5.92 -3.35
N ARG A 226 17.20 6.45 -2.59
CA ARG A 226 16.36 7.56 -3.02
C ARG A 226 17.21 8.78 -3.39
N ARG A 227 18.15 9.16 -2.52
CA ARG A 227 19.06 10.29 -2.77
C ARG A 227 19.92 10.10 -4.02
N ARG A 228 20.30 8.85 -4.34
CA ARG A 228 21.19 8.53 -5.47
C ARG A 228 20.48 8.44 -6.80
N TYR A 229 19.25 7.91 -6.83
CA TYR A 229 18.59 7.48 -8.06
C TYR A 229 17.28 8.21 -8.37
N MET A 230 16.74 8.96 -7.43
CA MET A 230 15.48 9.68 -7.62
C MET A 230 15.70 11.19 -7.71
N ASN A 231 14.91 11.80 -8.58
CA ASN A 231 14.78 13.25 -8.72
C ASN A 231 13.31 13.62 -8.56
N GLU A 232 13.02 14.92 -8.55
CA GLU A 232 11.64 15.40 -8.54
C GLU A 232 10.90 14.95 -9.81
N SER A 233 9.57 14.89 -9.74
CA SER A 233 8.72 14.52 -10.86
C SER A 233 8.69 15.64 -11.91
N PRO A 234 8.93 15.34 -13.22
CA PRO A 234 8.82 16.34 -14.26
C PRO A 234 7.38 16.84 -14.44
N THR A 235 6.38 15.98 -14.23
CA THR A 235 4.97 16.38 -14.28
C THR A 235 4.62 17.34 -13.15
N TRP A 236 5.10 17.09 -11.94
CA TRP A 236 4.91 18.02 -10.81
C TRP A 236 5.59 19.37 -11.06
N ALA A 237 6.83 19.40 -11.55
CA ALA A 237 7.52 20.63 -11.87
C ALA A 237 6.74 21.46 -12.91
N ALA A 238 6.24 20.81 -13.94
CA ALA A 238 5.38 21.43 -14.97
C ALA A 238 4.06 21.98 -14.40
N GLU A 239 3.41 21.24 -13.52
CA GLU A 239 2.19 21.68 -12.81
C GLU A 239 2.42 22.89 -11.89
N GLN A 240 3.66 23.08 -11.40
CA GLN A 240 4.05 24.28 -10.67
C GLN A 240 4.38 25.48 -11.59
N GLY A 241 4.34 25.29 -12.92
CA GLY A 241 4.71 26.29 -13.92
C GLY A 241 6.19 26.33 -14.26
N ASP A 242 7.02 25.44 -13.68
CA ASP A 242 8.45 25.34 -13.95
C ASP A 242 8.70 24.36 -15.11
N LEU A 243 8.46 24.82 -16.34
CA LEU A 243 8.66 24.01 -17.55
C LEU A 243 10.15 23.76 -17.82
N GLU A 244 11.04 24.72 -17.48
CA GLU A 244 12.48 24.55 -17.65
C GLU A 244 13.04 23.50 -16.67
N GLY A 245 12.62 23.57 -15.40
CA GLY A 245 12.93 22.54 -14.41
C GLY A 245 12.45 21.18 -14.84
N ALA A 246 11.23 21.08 -15.36
CA ALA A 246 10.68 19.85 -15.89
C ALA A 246 11.47 19.30 -17.10
N ALA A 247 11.87 20.16 -18.06
CA ALA A 247 12.72 19.77 -19.17
C ALA A 247 14.11 19.30 -18.72
N LYS A 248 14.70 19.94 -17.70
CA LYS A 248 15.94 19.52 -17.08
C LYS A 248 15.83 18.11 -16.44
N ILE A 249 14.73 17.85 -15.72
CA ILE A 249 14.46 16.53 -15.11
C ILE A 249 14.30 15.48 -16.20
N LEU A 250 13.60 15.78 -17.30
CA LEU A 250 13.43 14.88 -18.44
C LEU A 250 14.79 14.50 -19.07
N ARG A 251 15.68 15.46 -19.24
CA ARG A 251 17.05 15.20 -19.75
C ARG A 251 17.84 14.32 -18.79
N GLN A 252 17.85 14.63 -17.49
CA GLN A 252 18.66 13.95 -16.49
C GLN A 252 18.16 12.54 -16.17
N SER A 253 16.84 12.40 -15.98
CA SER A 253 16.24 11.16 -15.44
C SER A 253 15.70 10.25 -16.53
N TYR A 254 15.27 10.82 -17.67
CA TYR A 254 14.65 10.06 -18.76
C TYR A 254 15.54 9.98 -20.02
N GLY A 255 16.61 10.74 -20.09
CA GLY A 255 17.49 10.77 -21.27
C GLY A 255 16.81 11.33 -22.51
N VAL A 256 15.77 12.13 -22.35
CA VAL A 256 15.05 12.80 -23.43
C VAL A 256 15.62 14.19 -23.59
N ASP A 257 16.11 14.54 -24.78
CA ASP A 257 16.51 15.92 -25.07
C ASP A 257 15.25 16.77 -25.23
N ALA A 258 14.85 17.42 -24.13
CA ALA A 258 13.66 18.23 -24.04
C ALA A 258 14.05 19.71 -23.84
N ARG A 259 13.40 20.62 -24.56
CA ARG A 259 13.58 22.07 -24.44
C ARG A 259 12.24 22.76 -24.41
N VAL A 260 12.14 23.86 -23.67
CA VAL A 260 10.96 24.73 -23.70
C VAL A 260 10.99 25.54 -24.99
N ALA A 261 9.85 25.69 -25.65
CA ALA A 261 9.75 26.49 -26.84
C ALA A 261 9.85 27.99 -26.51
N ASP A 262 10.54 28.76 -27.35
CA ASP A 262 10.85 30.18 -27.10
C ASP A 262 9.58 31.08 -27.06
N ASP A 263 8.45 30.60 -27.59
CA ASP A 263 7.15 31.26 -27.64
C ASP A 263 6.29 31.05 -26.39
N VAL A 264 6.79 30.31 -25.39
CA VAL A 264 6.03 29.98 -24.16
C VAL A 264 6.34 30.97 -23.04
N PRO A 265 5.31 31.53 -22.34
CA PRO A 265 5.52 32.35 -21.15
C PRO A 265 6.29 31.59 -20.07
N ALA A 266 7.20 32.27 -19.38
CA ALA A 266 8.05 31.65 -18.34
C ALA A 266 7.26 31.01 -17.20
N GLN A 267 5.99 31.35 -17.02
CA GLN A 267 5.08 30.73 -16.05
C GLN A 267 3.74 30.37 -16.71
N ALA A 268 3.46 29.07 -16.79
CA ALA A 268 2.16 28.57 -17.21
C ALA A 268 1.12 28.68 -16.07
N PRO A 269 -0.18 28.92 -16.40
CA PRO A 269 -1.23 28.91 -15.39
C PRO A 269 -1.29 27.56 -14.66
N ARG A 270 -1.36 27.60 -13.33
CA ARG A 270 -1.51 26.40 -12.53
C ARG A 270 -2.90 25.80 -12.69
N PRO A 271 -3.05 24.49 -12.95
CA PRO A 271 -4.35 23.87 -12.99
C PRO A 271 -5.04 23.95 -11.62
N PRO A 272 -6.38 24.11 -11.58
CA PRO A 272 -7.13 24.16 -10.33
C PRO A 272 -6.95 22.84 -9.56
N ARG A 273 -6.62 22.94 -8.29
CA ARG A 273 -6.44 21.78 -7.40
C ARG A 273 -7.80 21.13 -7.11
N PRO A 274 -7.87 19.78 -7.04
CA PRO A 274 -9.08 19.11 -6.61
C PRO A 274 -9.42 19.51 -5.17
N GLY A 275 -10.52 20.25 -4.99
CA GLY A 275 -11.04 20.62 -3.68
C GLY A 275 -11.81 19.45 -3.03
N LEU A 276 -12.35 19.67 -1.81
CA LEU A 276 -13.19 18.69 -1.10
C LEU A 276 -14.39 18.20 -1.93
N ALA A 277 -14.89 19.01 -2.86
CA ALA A 277 -15.93 18.64 -3.81
C ALA A 277 -15.56 17.42 -4.68
N ALA A 278 -14.27 17.17 -4.93
CA ALA A 278 -13.81 15.99 -5.66
C ALA A 278 -14.12 14.68 -4.90
N TYR A 279 -14.07 14.70 -3.58
CA TYR A 279 -14.46 13.55 -2.76
C TYR A 279 -15.97 13.30 -2.79
N ALA A 280 -16.80 14.34 -2.86
CA ALA A 280 -18.24 14.21 -2.98
C ALA A 280 -18.63 13.50 -4.31
N ARG A 281 -17.87 13.71 -5.40
CA ARG A 281 -18.09 13.03 -6.68
C ARG A 281 -17.98 11.51 -6.59
N LEU A 282 -17.20 10.95 -5.65
CA LEU A 282 -17.10 9.51 -5.42
C LEU A 282 -18.46 8.89 -5.03
N PHE A 283 -19.36 9.68 -4.45
CA PHE A 283 -20.67 9.24 -3.99
C PHE A 283 -21.80 9.59 -4.97
N THR A 284 -21.47 10.12 -6.14
CA THR A 284 -22.43 10.36 -7.22
C THR A 284 -22.46 9.18 -8.21
N PRO A 285 -23.60 8.92 -8.90
CA PRO A 285 -23.64 7.94 -10.00
C PRO A 285 -22.67 8.32 -11.13
N PRO A 286 -21.94 7.35 -11.73
CA PRO A 286 -21.95 5.90 -11.50
C PRO A 286 -20.98 5.43 -10.40
N TYR A 287 -20.20 6.33 -9.79
CA TYR A 287 -19.08 5.98 -8.92
C TYR A 287 -19.50 5.46 -7.54
N ARG A 288 -20.67 5.89 -7.05
CA ARG A 288 -21.19 5.55 -5.70
C ARG A 288 -21.07 4.06 -5.37
N THR A 289 -21.57 3.20 -6.24
CA THR A 289 -21.57 1.74 -5.98
C THR A 289 -20.15 1.17 -5.97
N ARG A 290 -19.27 1.66 -6.88
CA ARG A 290 -17.86 1.24 -6.94
C ARG A 290 -17.11 1.69 -5.69
N THR A 291 -17.37 2.90 -5.22
CA THR A 291 -16.79 3.44 -3.97
C THR A 291 -17.22 2.60 -2.77
N ILE A 292 -18.52 2.35 -2.60
CA ILE A 292 -19.03 1.55 -1.49
C ILE A 292 -18.43 0.14 -1.54
N GLN A 293 -18.44 -0.52 -2.69
CA GLN A 293 -17.86 -1.85 -2.83
C GLN A 293 -16.37 -1.88 -2.52
N SER A 294 -15.60 -0.97 -3.11
CA SER A 294 -14.15 -0.86 -2.88
C SER A 294 -13.82 -0.66 -1.39
N VAL A 295 -14.55 0.22 -0.72
CA VAL A 295 -14.37 0.50 0.71
C VAL A 295 -14.76 -0.69 1.57
N THR A 296 -15.92 -1.33 1.29
CA THR A 296 -16.38 -2.47 2.10
C THR A 296 -15.44 -3.66 1.97
N VAL A 297 -15.01 -3.98 0.75
CA VAL A 297 -14.03 -5.05 0.48
C VAL A 297 -12.69 -4.72 1.14
N GLY A 298 -12.27 -3.43 1.06
CA GLY A 298 -11.05 -2.97 1.69
C GLY A 298 -11.08 -3.05 3.21
N LEU A 299 -12.17 -2.67 3.85
CA LEU A 299 -12.34 -2.81 5.30
C LEU A 299 -12.34 -4.28 5.72
N ALA A 300 -13.02 -5.16 4.97
CA ALA A 300 -13.04 -6.59 5.22
C ALA A 300 -11.61 -7.18 5.13
N GLU A 301 -10.88 -6.84 4.07
CA GLU A 301 -9.49 -7.25 3.88
C GLU A 301 -8.61 -6.79 5.05
N THR A 302 -8.65 -5.48 5.34
CA THR A 302 -7.82 -4.86 6.38
C THR A 302 -8.12 -5.41 7.76
N PHE A 303 -9.41 -5.63 8.10
CA PHE A 303 -9.80 -6.23 9.37
C PHE A 303 -9.27 -7.66 9.49
N GLY A 304 -9.52 -8.52 8.50
CA GLY A 304 -9.07 -9.91 8.49
C GLY A 304 -7.54 -10.02 8.54
N TYR A 305 -6.85 -9.23 7.71
CA TYR A 305 -5.39 -9.22 7.66
C TYR A 305 -4.77 -8.79 9.00
N ASN A 306 -5.17 -7.63 9.54
CA ASN A 306 -4.57 -7.13 10.78
C ASN A 306 -4.85 -8.04 11.98
N ALA A 307 -6.06 -8.62 12.06
CA ALA A 307 -6.40 -9.56 13.13
C ALA A 307 -5.52 -10.83 13.07
N VAL A 308 -5.33 -11.41 11.88
CA VAL A 308 -4.53 -12.64 11.73
C VAL A 308 -3.04 -12.35 11.73
N ALA A 309 -2.56 -11.33 11.00
CA ALA A 309 -1.13 -11.03 10.89
C ALA A 309 -0.54 -10.55 12.22
N PHE A 310 -1.26 -9.69 12.96
CA PHE A 310 -0.87 -9.29 14.32
C PHE A 310 -1.11 -10.40 15.35
N GLY A 311 -2.17 -11.18 15.16
CA GLY A 311 -2.46 -12.34 15.98
C GLY A 311 -1.56 -13.54 15.69
N LEU A 312 -0.81 -13.55 14.58
CA LEU A 312 -0.07 -14.72 14.12
C LEU A 312 0.83 -15.34 15.20
N PRO A 313 1.70 -14.58 15.90
CA PRO A 313 2.52 -15.16 16.97
C PRO A 313 1.67 -15.69 18.13
N ILE A 314 0.59 -15.01 18.49
CA ILE A 314 -0.33 -15.42 19.54
C ILE A 314 -1.07 -16.69 19.14
N ILE A 315 -1.63 -16.73 17.92
CA ILE A 315 -2.35 -17.87 17.36
C ILE A 315 -1.44 -19.11 17.29
N ILE A 316 -0.19 -18.95 16.82
CA ILE A 316 0.77 -20.04 16.76
C ILE A 316 1.12 -20.52 18.18
N ALA A 317 1.33 -19.63 19.12
CA ALA A 317 1.64 -19.99 20.51
C ALA A 317 0.48 -20.72 21.21
N THR A 318 -0.78 -20.49 20.81
CA THR A 318 -1.93 -21.25 21.32
C THR A 318 -2.08 -22.62 20.64
N LEU A 319 -1.74 -22.70 19.35
CA LEU A 319 -1.76 -23.97 18.59
C LEU A 319 -0.59 -24.89 18.93
N MET A 320 0.58 -24.30 19.19
CA MET A 320 1.83 -25.01 19.47
C MET A 320 2.37 -24.57 20.83
N THR A 321 2.26 -25.43 21.83
CA THR A 321 2.80 -25.20 23.19
C THR A 321 4.32 -25.21 23.28
N GLN A 322 5.02 -24.99 22.18
CA GLN A 322 6.47 -25.04 22.02
C GLN A 322 7.06 -23.64 22.00
N GLY A 323 8.32 -23.50 22.45
CA GLY A 323 8.97 -22.23 22.74
C GLY A 323 9.05 -21.18 21.63
N PRO A 324 9.69 -20.01 21.91
CA PRO A 324 9.70 -18.86 21.00
C PRO A 324 10.22 -19.16 19.58
N LEU A 325 11.24 -20.04 19.49
CA LEU A 325 11.82 -20.42 18.18
C LEU A 325 10.81 -21.06 17.25
N THR A 326 9.92 -21.92 17.79
CA THR A 326 8.86 -22.57 16.98
C THR A 326 7.87 -21.51 16.45
N THR A 327 7.51 -20.54 17.28
CA THR A 327 6.64 -19.41 16.85
C THR A 327 7.31 -18.59 15.73
N ILE A 328 8.60 -18.26 15.86
CA ILE A 328 9.36 -17.54 14.83
C ILE A 328 9.43 -18.34 13.53
N ALA A 329 9.86 -19.61 13.62
CA ALA A 329 10.05 -20.46 12.45
C ALA A 329 8.72 -20.75 11.73
N SER A 330 7.63 -20.98 12.46
CA SER A 330 6.29 -21.19 11.89
C SER A 330 5.76 -19.91 11.24
N SER A 331 5.93 -18.74 11.88
CA SER A 331 5.55 -17.44 11.30
C SER A 331 6.34 -17.16 10.02
N PHE A 332 7.63 -17.44 9.99
CA PHE A 332 8.47 -17.33 8.80
C PHE A 332 7.96 -18.25 7.68
N ALA A 333 7.76 -19.53 8.00
CA ALA A 333 7.31 -20.54 7.02
C ALA A 333 5.92 -20.18 6.45
N LEU A 334 4.97 -19.76 7.27
CA LEU A 334 3.63 -19.39 6.84
C LEU A 334 3.66 -18.17 5.90
N ASN A 335 4.46 -17.17 6.20
CA ASN A 335 4.59 -15.99 5.32
C ASN A 335 5.32 -16.34 4.02
N LEU A 336 6.43 -17.09 4.08
CA LEU A 336 7.23 -17.42 2.91
C LEU A 336 6.52 -18.43 2.00
N LEU A 337 6.01 -19.52 2.56
CA LEU A 337 5.47 -20.64 1.77
C LEU A 337 4.03 -20.40 1.32
N PHE A 338 3.22 -19.70 2.11
CA PHE A 338 1.81 -19.50 1.80
C PHE A 338 1.50 -18.09 1.34
N ALA A 339 1.79 -17.05 2.14
CA ALA A 339 1.39 -15.69 1.79
C ALA A 339 2.15 -15.15 0.56
N LEU A 340 3.46 -15.34 0.51
CA LEU A 340 4.28 -14.90 -0.63
C LEU A 340 3.92 -15.64 -1.92
N THR A 341 3.75 -16.97 -1.85
CA THR A 341 3.34 -17.76 -3.02
C THR A 341 1.93 -17.38 -3.50
N GLY A 342 1.00 -17.12 -2.56
CA GLY A 342 -0.30 -16.57 -2.87
C GLY A 342 -0.19 -15.24 -3.63
N GLY A 343 0.64 -14.31 -3.14
CA GLY A 343 0.88 -13.02 -3.79
C GLY A 343 1.49 -13.14 -5.20
N LEU A 344 2.45 -14.04 -5.39
CA LEU A 344 3.06 -14.30 -6.71
C LEU A 344 2.05 -14.88 -7.70
N LEU A 345 1.20 -15.81 -7.27
CA LEU A 345 0.11 -16.34 -8.10
C LEU A 345 -0.97 -15.28 -8.35
N GLY A 346 -1.23 -14.43 -7.36
CA GLY A 346 -2.12 -13.28 -7.48
C GLY A 346 -1.71 -12.36 -8.63
N ILE A 347 -0.43 -11.99 -8.74
CA ILE A 347 0.08 -11.20 -9.88
C ILE A 347 -0.09 -11.95 -11.21
N ARG A 348 0.33 -13.23 -11.22
CA ARG A 348 0.34 -14.03 -12.45
C ARG A 348 -1.05 -14.16 -13.07
N TRP A 349 -2.07 -14.34 -12.25
CA TRP A 349 -3.44 -14.58 -12.71
C TRP A 349 -4.32 -13.34 -12.75
N ALA A 350 -3.88 -12.21 -12.20
CA ALA A 350 -4.63 -10.96 -12.22
C ALA A 350 -5.09 -10.54 -13.63
N SER A 351 -4.19 -10.69 -14.63
CA SER A 351 -4.47 -10.30 -16.00
C SER A 351 -5.36 -11.27 -16.78
N THR A 352 -5.42 -12.54 -16.36
CA THR A 352 -6.13 -13.61 -17.05
C THR A 352 -7.46 -13.96 -16.42
N ARG A 353 -7.52 -13.93 -15.09
CA ARG A 353 -8.73 -14.30 -14.32
C ARG A 353 -9.53 -13.11 -13.85
N GLY A 354 -8.90 -11.94 -13.72
CA GLY A 354 -9.51 -10.73 -13.16
C GLY A 354 -9.47 -10.67 -11.63
N ALA A 355 -9.81 -9.51 -11.07
CA ALA A 355 -9.76 -9.27 -9.63
C ALA A 355 -10.97 -9.87 -8.89
N TRP A 356 -12.17 -9.78 -9.47
CA TRP A 356 -13.41 -10.26 -8.81
C TRP A 356 -13.38 -11.75 -8.46
N PRO A 357 -13.07 -12.69 -9.38
CA PRO A 357 -13.09 -14.11 -9.04
C PRO A 357 -11.96 -14.49 -8.06
N MET A 358 -10.81 -13.84 -8.18
CA MET A 358 -9.69 -14.11 -7.28
C MET A 358 -9.96 -13.64 -5.85
N MET A 359 -10.55 -12.45 -5.68
CA MET A 359 -10.95 -11.95 -4.37
C MET A 359 -12.08 -12.79 -3.77
N THR A 360 -13.07 -13.17 -4.57
CA THR A 360 -14.18 -14.02 -4.11
C THR A 360 -13.67 -15.38 -3.64
N LEU A 361 -12.80 -16.03 -4.42
CA LEU A 361 -12.17 -17.29 -4.02
C LEU A 361 -11.28 -17.12 -2.77
N GLY A 362 -10.53 -16.00 -2.70
CA GLY A 362 -9.70 -15.70 -1.53
C GLY A 362 -10.53 -15.57 -0.25
N PHE A 363 -11.59 -14.77 -0.27
CA PHE A 363 -12.48 -14.66 0.89
C PHE A 363 -13.22 -15.96 1.21
N ALA A 364 -13.58 -16.78 0.20
CA ALA A 364 -14.19 -18.08 0.44
C ALA A 364 -13.21 -19.06 1.16
N ILE A 365 -11.94 -19.09 0.74
CA ILE A 365 -10.90 -19.86 1.43
C ILE A 365 -10.70 -19.34 2.86
N GLN A 366 -10.64 -18.02 3.07
CA GLN A 366 -10.52 -17.42 4.40
C GLN A 366 -11.71 -17.75 5.29
N PHE A 367 -12.94 -17.72 4.74
CA PHE A 367 -14.14 -18.11 5.46
C PHE A 367 -14.04 -19.55 5.99
N VAL A 368 -13.67 -20.51 5.12
CA VAL A 368 -13.50 -21.91 5.52
C VAL A 368 -12.37 -22.04 6.56
N ALA A 369 -11.22 -21.40 6.31
CA ALA A 369 -10.07 -21.49 7.19
C ALA A 369 -10.37 -20.97 8.61
N ILE A 370 -11.00 -19.79 8.73
CA ILE A 370 -11.34 -19.21 10.04
C ILE A 370 -12.47 -20.00 10.72
N THR A 371 -13.45 -20.52 9.97
CA THR A 371 -14.49 -21.38 10.53
C THR A 371 -13.89 -22.63 11.14
N VAL A 372 -12.97 -23.31 10.42
CA VAL A 372 -12.30 -24.52 10.93
C VAL A 372 -11.44 -24.19 12.15
N LEU A 373 -10.70 -23.07 12.14
CA LEU A 373 -9.92 -22.61 13.31
C LEU A 373 -10.82 -22.37 14.53
N GLY A 374 -11.99 -21.73 14.33
CA GLY A 374 -12.96 -21.51 15.39
C GLY A 374 -13.58 -22.79 15.94
N LEU A 375 -13.75 -23.83 15.12
CA LEU A 375 -14.25 -25.13 15.55
C LEU A 375 -13.21 -25.98 16.29
N ILE A 376 -11.92 -25.85 15.91
CA ILE A 376 -10.80 -26.58 16.56
C ILE A 376 -10.51 -25.98 17.94
N ALA A 377 -10.81 -24.72 18.19
CA ALA A 377 -10.61 -23.83 19.35
C ALA A 377 -9.54 -24.23 20.40
N ASP A 378 -9.59 -25.48 20.91
CA ASP A 378 -8.59 -26.07 21.82
C ASP A 378 -8.01 -27.36 21.20
N PRO A 379 -6.94 -27.27 20.41
CA PRO A 379 -6.42 -28.40 19.66
C PRO A 379 -5.78 -29.44 20.63
N SER A 380 -6.48 -30.52 20.85
CA SER A 380 -5.94 -31.69 21.55
C SER A 380 -5.45 -32.72 20.52
N GLY A 381 -4.13 -32.86 20.47
CA GLY A 381 -3.47 -33.86 19.61
C GLY A 381 -2.92 -33.33 18.28
N THR A 382 -1.97 -34.09 17.73
CA THR A 382 -1.17 -33.70 16.54
C THR A 382 -2.02 -33.40 15.30
N ALA A 383 -3.12 -34.12 15.10
CA ALA A 383 -4.00 -33.92 13.95
C ALA A 383 -4.71 -32.56 13.98
N ALA A 384 -5.22 -32.14 15.15
CA ALA A 384 -5.88 -30.84 15.32
C ALA A 384 -4.89 -29.67 15.16
N VAL A 385 -3.69 -29.79 15.74
CA VAL A 385 -2.60 -28.81 15.57
C VAL A 385 -2.20 -28.68 14.10
N THR A 386 -2.00 -29.81 13.40
CA THR A 386 -1.65 -29.80 11.98
C THR A 386 -2.75 -29.16 11.14
N ALA A 387 -4.02 -29.51 11.39
CA ALA A 387 -5.16 -28.87 10.71
C ALA A 387 -5.21 -27.36 10.97
N GLY A 388 -4.99 -26.91 12.20
CA GLY A 388 -4.92 -25.49 12.55
C GLY A 388 -3.84 -24.73 11.78
N ILE A 389 -2.63 -25.29 11.69
CA ILE A 389 -1.52 -24.69 10.95
C ILE A 389 -1.82 -24.65 9.44
N LEU A 390 -2.38 -25.72 8.88
CA LEU A 390 -2.78 -25.76 7.46
C LEU A 390 -3.88 -24.75 7.16
N MET A 391 -4.86 -24.57 8.04
CA MET A 391 -5.92 -23.58 7.88
C MET A 391 -5.37 -22.15 8.00
N LEU A 392 -4.43 -21.92 8.91
CA LEU A 392 -3.74 -20.63 9.02
C LEU A 392 -2.91 -20.36 7.75
N GLY A 393 -2.21 -21.36 7.23
CA GLY A 393 -1.53 -21.29 5.93
C GLY A 393 -2.48 -21.00 4.77
N ALA A 394 -3.62 -21.67 4.71
CA ALA A 394 -4.66 -21.42 3.71
C ALA A 394 -5.20 -20.00 3.76
N PHE A 395 -5.44 -19.47 4.98
CA PHE A 395 -5.82 -18.07 5.18
C PHE A 395 -4.75 -17.12 4.62
N MET A 396 -3.48 -17.33 4.99
CA MET A 396 -2.36 -16.49 4.55
C MET A 396 -2.14 -16.56 3.03
N PHE A 397 -2.26 -17.75 2.44
CA PHE A 397 -2.23 -17.92 0.99
C PHE A 397 -3.36 -17.15 0.31
N ALA A 398 -4.59 -17.32 0.79
CA ALA A 398 -5.77 -16.67 0.24
C ALA A 398 -5.69 -15.14 0.35
N GLN A 399 -5.14 -14.64 1.46
CA GLN A 399 -4.89 -13.22 1.67
C GLN A 399 -3.94 -12.66 0.58
N GLY A 400 -2.81 -13.31 0.36
CA GLY A 400 -1.84 -12.90 -0.67
C GLY A 400 -2.39 -13.03 -2.10
N PHE A 401 -3.16 -14.10 -2.37
CA PHE A 401 -3.69 -14.45 -3.68
C PHE A 401 -4.86 -13.57 -4.12
N GLY A 402 -5.79 -13.29 -3.23
CA GLY A 402 -7.07 -12.67 -3.52
C GLY A 402 -7.20 -11.27 -2.92
N PRO A 403 -7.76 -11.13 -1.70
CA PRO A 403 -8.10 -9.83 -1.13
C PRO A 403 -6.90 -8.87 -1.08
N GLY A 404 -5.79 -9.28 -0.49
CA GLY A 404 -4.60 -8.44 -0.36
C GLY A 404 -4.01 -8.02 -1.70
N ALA A 405 -3.95 -8.91 -2.71
CA ALA A 405 -3.39 -8.57 -4.01
C ALA A 405 -4.23 -7.53 -4.79
N HIS A 406 -5.56 -7.63 -4.69
CA HIS A 406 -6.47 -6.94 -5.62
C HIS A 406 -7.22 -5.74 -5.04
N ILE A 407 -7.09 -5.44 -3.74
CA ILE A 407 -7.73 -4.28 -3.10
C ILE A 407 -7.42 -2.97 -3.85
N MET A 408 -6.17 -2.78 -4.30
CA MET A 408 -5.76 -1.59 -5.06
C MET A 408 -6.36 -1.55 -6.47
N SER A 409 -6.72 -2.70 -7.05
CA SER A 409 -7.42 -2.74 -8.34
C SER A 409 -8.81 -2.13 -8.23
N TYR A 410 -9.54 -2.45 -7.17
CA TYR A 410 -10.86 -1.87 -6.90
C TYR A 410 -10.78 -0.37 -6.61
N ALA A 411 -9.80 0.07 -5.83
CA ALA A 411 -9.61 1.47 -5.49
C ALA A 411 -9.18 2.34 -6.67
N SER A 412 -8.50 1.77 -7.68
CA SER A 412 -7.86 2.55 -8.75
C SER A 412 -8.49 2.37 -10.13
N LEU A 413 -8.77 1.13 -10.55
CA LEU A 413 -9.16 0.83 -11.94
C LEU A 413 -10.63 1.13 -12.24
N GLY A 414 -11.46 1.24 -11.22
CA GLY A 414 -12.87 1.58 -11.34
C GLY A 414 -13.17 3.06 -11.57
N PHE A 415 -12.13 3.90 -11.56
CA PHE A 415 -12.28 5.35 -11.62
C PHE A 415 -11.44 5.93 -12.76
N PRO A 416 -11.95 6.98 -13.44
CA PRO A 416 -11.23 7.66 -14.51
C PRO A 416 -9.93 8.30 -13.96
N THR A 417 -9.00 8.57 -14.86
CA THR A 417 -7.69 9.12 -14.49
C THR A 417 -7.81 10.43 -13.69
N SER A 418 -8.81 11.27 -14.02
CA SER A 418 -9.13 12.52 -13.32
C SER A 418 -9.54 12.35 -11.86
N MET A 419 -10.09 11.19 -11.46
CA MET A 419 -10.59 10.90 -10.11
C MET A 419 -9.80 9.80 -9.38
N ARG A 420 -8.88 9.14 -10.07
CA ARG A 420 -8.15 7.97 -9.53
C ARG A 420 -7.38 8.29 -8.26
N GLY A 421 -6.69 9.43 -8.21
CA GLY A 421 -5.96 9.86 -7.02
C GLY A 421 -6.87 10.10 -5.81
N VAL A 422 -8.01 10.75 -6.03
CA VAL A 422 -9.03 10.99 -5.00
C VAL A 422 -9.62 9.68 -4.47
N SER A 423 -9.92 8.74 -5.38
CA SER A 423 -10.46 7.43 -5.00
C SER A 423 -9.46 6.61 -4.18
N ILE A 424 -8.20 6.53 -4.63
CA ILE A 424 -7.14 5.83 -3.88
C ILE A 424 -6.94 6.47 -2.50
N GLY A 425 -6.85 7.80 -2.44
CA GLY A 425 -6.68 8.53 -1.18
C GLY A 425 -7.81 8.28 -0.20
N PHE A 426 -9.07 8.34 -0.68
CA PHE A 426 -10.24 8.05 0.15
C PHE A 426 -10.23 6.60 0.67
N ASN A 427 -10.00 5.62 -0.21
CA ASN A 427 -9.89 4.23 0.18
C ASN A 427 -8.80 4.04 1.25
N GLN A 428 -7.60 4.57 1.04
CA GLN A 428 -6.50 4.46 1.99
C GLN A 428 -6.84 5.06 3.35
N ALA A 429 -7.49 6.22 3.39
CA ALA A 429 -7.91 6.84 4.65
C ALA A 429 -8.89 5.93 5.42
N VAL A 430 -9.88 5.34 4.74
CA VAL A 430 -10.84 4.43 5.36
C VAL A 430 -10.17 3.13 5.82
N LEU A 431 -9.24 2.59 5.04
CA LEU A 431 -8.46 1.40 5.43
C LEU A 431 -7.61 1.67 6.67
N ARG A 432 -6.98 2.85 6.76
CA ARG A 432 -6.19 3.22 7.96
C ARG A 432 -7.07 3.36 9.19
N LEU A 433 -8.29 3.87 9.04
CA LEU A 433 -9.26 3.87 10.13
C LEU A 433 -9.62 2.43 10.55
N GLY A 434 -9.91 1.54 9.58
CA GLY A 434 -10.16 0.12 9.84
C GLY A 434 -8.97 -0.56 10.54
N SER A 435 -7.73 -0.33 10.07
CA SER A 435 -6.52 -0.83 10.73
C SER A 435 -6.41 -0.34 12.17
N THR A 436 -6.64 0.95 12.41
CA THR A 436 -6.59 1.54 13.76
C THR A 436 -7.53 0.82 14.70
N LEU A 437 -8.78 0.65 14.29
CA LEU A 437 -9.79 -0.05 15.11
C LEU A 437 -9.39 -1.51 15.36
N THR A 438 -8.98 -2.22 14.32
CA THR A 438 -8.57 -3.63 14.45
C THR A 438 -7.38 -3.78 15.39
N LEU A 439 -6.32 -3.01 15.19
CA LEU A 439 -5.09 -3.09 15.98
C LEU A 439 -5.32 -2.68 17.44
N PHE A 440 -6.24 -1.74 17.69
CA PHE A 440 -6.61 -1.35 19.05
C PHE A 440 -7.42 -2.44 19.76
N PHE A 441 -8.47 -2.94 19.10
CA PHE A 441 -9.40 -3.87 19.73
C PHE A 441 -8.90 -5.31 19.76
N PHE A 442 -8.01 -5.72 18.84
CA PHE A 442 -7.57 -7.11 18.76
C PHE A 442 -6.94 -7.64 20.07
N PRO A 443 -5.98 -6.94 20.73
CA PRO A 443 -5.45 -7.39 22.02
C PRO A 443 -6.52 -7.48 23.12
N VAL A 444 -7.50 -6.56 23.10
CA VAL A 444 -8.62 -6.56 24.06
C VAL A 444 -9.54 -7.76 23.82
N LEU A 445 -9.91 -7.99 22.55
CA LEU A 445 -10.80 -9.11 22.19
C LEU A 445 -10.11 -10.46 22.39
N SER A 446 -8.84 -10.59 22.02
CA SER A 446 -8.10 -11.85 22.19
C SER A 446 -7.91 -12.20 23.67
N SER A 447 -7.65 -11.22 24.53
CA SER A 447 -7.52 -11.46 25.97
C SER A 447 -8.87 -11.78 26.65
N GLY A 448 -9.97 -11.21 26.17
CA GLY A 448 -11.30 -11.43 26.74
C GLY A 448 -12.03 -12.67 26.22
N LEU A 449 -11.86 -12.98 24.92
CA LEU A 449 -12.57 -14.05 24.23
C LEU A 449 -11.73 -15.31 24.04
N GLY A 450 -10.40 -15.25 24.25
CA GLY A 450 -9.51 -16.36 23.95
C GLY A 450 -9.66 -16.84 22.50
N THR A 451 -9.82 -18.16 22.32
CA THR A 451 -10.00 -18.78 20.99
C THR A 451 -11.32 -18.42 20.31
N HIS A 452 -12.33 -17.94 21.05
CA HIS A 452 -13.59 -17.45 20.44
C HIS A 452 -13.38 -16.18 19.57
N VAL A 453 -12.24 -15.53 19.63
CA VAL A 453 -11.88 -14.40 18.75
C VAL A 453 -11.98 -14.76 17.26
N TYR A 454 -11.82 -16.03 16.88
CA TYR A 454 -11.97 -16.48 15.49
C TYR A 454 -13.36 -16.18 14.92
N TRP A 455 -14.43 -16.26 15.75
CA TRP A 455 -15.78 -15.93 15.31
C TRP A 455 -15.96 -14.44 15.02
N VAL A 456 -15.19 -13.57 15.71
CA VAL A 456 -15.15 -12.13 15.38
C VAL A 456 -14.39 -11.90 14.07
N ILE A 457 -13.26 -12.60 13.87
CA ILE A 457 -12.46 -12.50 12.64
C ILE A 457 -13.25 -13.00 11.43
N LEU A 458 -14.15 -13.96 11.61
CA LEU A 458 -15.00 -14.50 10.55
C LEU A 458 -15.90 -13.42 9.89
N ALA A 459 -16.22 -12.33 10.60
CA ALA A 459 -16.94 -11.22 10.02
C ALA A 459 -16.23 -10.61 8.80
N ALA A 460 -14.90 -10.65 8.74
CA ALA A 460 -14.11 -10.13 7.62
C ALA A 460 -14.44 -10.84 6.30
N PRO A 461 -14.18 -12.14 6.14
CA PRO A 461 -14.47 -12.82 4.87
C PRO A 461 -15.99 -12.85 4.55
N VAL A 462 -16.87 -12.85 5.54
CA VAL A 462 -18.32 -12.74 5.33
C VAL A 462 -18.69 -11.40 4.70
N LEU A 463 -18.23 -10.29 5.25
CA LEU A 463 -18.46 -8.95 4.69
C LEU A 463 -17.84 -8.79 3.30
N GLY A 464 -16.64 -9.34 3.09
CA GLY A 464 -15.98 -9.34 1.78
C GLY A 464 -16.78 -10.11 0.73
N LEU A 465 -17.28 -11.32 1.07
CA LEU A 465 -18.12 -12.11 0.18
C LEU A 465 -19.46 -11.42 -0.10
N ILE A 466 -20.14 -10.88 0.91
CA ILE A 466 -21.39 -10.14 0.72
C ILE A 466 -21.18 -8.97 -0.25
N ALA A 467 -20.11 -8.17 -0.06
CA ALA A 467 -19.82 -7.03 -0.92
C ALA A 467 -19.54 -7.42 -2.38
N LEU A 468 -18.85 -8.55 -2.60
CA LEU A 468 -18.50 -9.03 -3.95
C LEU A 468 -19.68 -9.72 -4.65
N LEU A 469 -20.49 -10.46 -3.91
CA LEU A 469 -21.62 -11.21 -4.46
C LEU A 469 -22.87 -10.32 -4.65
N ALA A 470 -23.07 -9.29 -3.80
CA ALA A 470 -24.18 -8.34 -3.96
C ALA A 470 -24.13 -7.59 -5.29
N LYS A 471 -22.95 -7.29 -5.79
CA LYS A 471 -22.74 -6.71 -7.11
C LYS A 471 -21.49 -7.24 -7.76
N ARG A 472 -21.67 -8.12 -8.75
CA ARG A 472 -20.56 -8.61 -9.55
C ARG A 472 -20.01 -7.46 -10.43
N TRP A 473 -18.76 -7.10 -10.20
CA TRP A 473 -18.07 -6.09 -10.98
C TRP A 473 -16.57 -6.39 -11.08
N GLU A 474 -16.02 -6.31 -12.30
CA GLU A 474 -14.62 -6.61 -12.57
C GLU A 474 -13.88 -5.31 -12.93
N PRO A 475 -12.95 -4.83 -12.09
CA PRO A 475 -12.18 -3.63 -12.38
C PRO A 475 -11.05 -3.85 -13.40
N VAL A 476 -10.53 -5.09 -13.51
CA VAL A 476 -9.42 -5.40 -14.43
C VAL A 476 -9.95 -5.50 -15.85
N GLY A 477 -9.40 -4.68 -16.74
CA GLY A 477 -9.85 -4.60 -18.14
C GLY A 477 -10.97 -3.57 -18.36
N PHE A 478 -11.52 -2.97 -17.32
CA PHE A 478 -12.50 -1.89 -17.44
C PHE A 478 -11.84 -0.57 -17.85
N ASP A 479 -12.44 0.14 -18.82
CA ASP A 479 -11.98 1.46 -19.27
C ASP A 479 -12.88 2.58 -18.72
N ALA A 480 -12.52 3.05 -17.51
CA ALA A 480 -13.25 4.11 -16.83
C ALA A 480 -13.10 5.48 -17.52
N ASP A 481 -12.03 5.70 -18.27
CA ASP A 481 -11.81 6.94 -19.02
C ASP A 481 -12.70 6.99 -20.28
N ALA A 482 -12.94 5.84 -20.94
CA ALA A 482 -13.88 5.74 -22.05
C ALA A 482 -15.34 5.96 -21.58
N GLU A 483 -15.72 5.39 -20.45
CA GLU A 483 -17.05 5.62 -19.85
C GLU A 483 -17.27 7.10 -19.53
N GLU A 484 -16.27 7.79 -18.97
CA GLU A 484 -16.39 9.22 -18.63
C GLU A 484 -16.52 10.07 -19.90
N ARG A 485 -15.75 9.80 -20.97
CA ARG A 485 -15.88 10.49 -22.27
C ARG A 485 -17.27 10.35 -22.85
N ALA A 486 -17.79 9.12 -22.92
CA ALA A 486 -19.14 8.87 -23.42
C ALA A 486 -20.22 9.61 -22.63
N ARG A 487 -20.07 9.77 -21.32
CA ARG A 487 -20.99 10.56 -20.47
C ARG A 487 -20.93 12.04 -20.75
N ILE A 488 -19.73 12.60 -20.98
CA ILE A 488 -19.56 14.02 -21.30
C ILE A 488 -20.19 14.32 -22.66
N GLU A 489 -19.99 13.44 -23.66
CA GLU A 489 -20.58 13.57 -24.98
C GLU A 489 -22.11 13.54 -24.91
N THR A 490 -22.70 12.62 -24.16
CA THR A 490 -24.15 12.56 -23.97
C THR A 490 -24.74 13.77 -23.25
N ALA A 491 -23.98 14.37 -22.32
CA ALA A 491 -24.39 15.56 -21.58
C ALA A 491 -24.25 16.86 -22.39
N SER A 492 -23.38 16.89 -23.40
CA SER A 492 -23.12 18.05 -24.25
C SER A 492 -23.94 18.04 -25.54
N GLY A 493 -24.54 16.90 -25.93
CA GLY A 493 -25.36 16.72 -27.13
C GLY A 493 -26.88 16.80 -26.90
N GLY A 494 -27.32 17.04 -25.65
CA GLY A 494 -28.70 17.34 -25.28
C GLY A 494 -28.85 18.77 -24.80
#